data_393391461db639547c3ea8d97d0efec6
#
_entry.id   393391461db639547c3ea8d97d0efec6
#
_cell.length_a   1.000
_cell.length_b   1.000
_cell.length_c   1.000
_cell.angle_alpha   90.00
_cell.angle_beta   90.00
_cell.angle_gamma   90.00
#
_symmetry.space_group_name_H-M   'P 1'
#
loop_
_entity.id
_entity.type
_entity.pdbx_description
1 polymer ?
#
loop_
_entity_poly.entity_id
_entity_poly.type
_entity_poly.pdbx_seq_one_letter_code
_entity_poly.pdbx_strand_id
1 'polypeptide(L)'
;MADEKPDVLLLGPPKPVVINGLSAAFTVHRLPEGDTESAIAALAPRLRAIAVSSVTDRVDAGLMARLPRLEIVSTFGVGYDHIDAAWAGAHGIVVTNTPDVLTEEVADTAIGLLLCTAREFVAAERFLRAGKWRERGYPLSKATLRNRTVGLVGMGRIGKAIARRLDAMAVPVVYHARRAAADVAYRHYPGLIEMARAVDVLLVIVPGGAETRNLIGRDVLAALGPDGILINMARGSVVDEPALIEALQDKTILTACLDVFAHEPQVPAELLAMDHVVLFPHLGSASIYTRTQMDQLVVDNLLAWAAGKPPLTPVPETRGQGSGVRDRGGAS
;
A
#
# COMPACT_ATOMS: atom_id res chain seq x y z
N MET A 1 -3.73 -4.55 43.40
CA MET A 1 -2.53 -4.07 42.68
C MET A 1 -3.05 -3.32 41.48
N ALA A 2 -2.66 -2.09 41.20
CA ALA A 2 -3.04 -1.43 39.95
C ALA A 2 -2.49 -2.30 38.81
N ASP A 3 -3.37 -2.71 37.87
CA ASP A 3 -2.94 -3.47 36.70
C ASP A 3 -1.86 -2.64 35.97
N GLU A 4 -0.64 -3.19 35.93
CA GLU A 4 0.49 -2.53 35.27
C GLU A 4 0.17 -2.46 33.78
N LYS A 5 0.16 -1.25 33.21
CA LYS A 5 -0.13 -1.03 31.78
C LYS A 5 0.86 -1.84 30.94
N PRO A 6 0.41 -2.62 29.94
CA PRO A 6 1.32 -3.33 29.06
C PRO A 6 2.21 -2.36 28.27
N ASP A 7 3.47 -2.78 28.06
CA ASP A 7 4.43 -2.01 27.27
C ASP A 7 4.16 -2.17 25.77
N VAL A 8 4.12 -1.06 25.05
CA VAL A 8 4.02 -1.01 23.59
C VAL A 8 5.18 -0.22 22.98
N LEU A 9 5.81 -0.78 21.96
CA LEU A 9 6.80 -0.08 21.16
C LEU A 9 6.11 0.60 19.97
N LEU A 10 6.27 1.91 19.85
CA LEU A 10 5.85 2.66 18.69
C LEU A 10 7.02 2.82 17.71
N LEU A 11 6.88 2.20 16.53
CA LEU A 11 7.78 2.36 15.39
C LEU A 11 7.22 3.38 14.41
N GLY A 12 8.12 4.16 13.81
CA GLY A 12 7.78 5.22 12.87
C GLY A 12 7.44 6.56 13.52
N PRO A 13 6.90 7.52 12.74
CA PRO A 13 6.66 8.88 13.20
C PRO A 13 5.62 8.92 14.33
N PRO A 14 5.82 9.81 15.32
CA PRO A 14 4.94 9.94 16.49
C PRO A 14 3.65 10.69 16.11
N LYS A 15 2.68 9.97 15.57
CA LYS A 15 1.38 10.55 15.21
C LYS A 15 0.53 10.83 16.44
N PRO A 16 -0.04 12.04 16.58
CA PRO A 16 -0.82 12.43 17.77
C PRO A 16 -1.97 11.46 18.10
N VAL A 17 -2.72 11.00 17.11
CA VAL A 17 -3.83 10.05 17.29
C VAL A 17 -3.35 8.75 17.94
N VAL A 18 -2.23 8.20 17.45
CA VAL A 18 -1.66 6.94 17.96
C VAL A 18 -1.14 7.13 19.39
N ILE A 19 -0.33 8.17 19.62
CA ILE A 19 0.24 8.42 20.96
C ILE A 19 -0.87 8.67 21.98
N ASN A 20 -1.80 9.58 21.70
CA ASN A 20 -2.86 9.93 22.63
C ASN A 20 -3.79 8.72 22.89
N GLY A 21 -4.14 7.98 21.85
CA GLY A 21 -5.00 6.81 21.97
C GLY A 21 -4.38 5.67 22.78
N LEU A 22 -3.05 5.47 22.67
CA LEU A 22 -2.37 4.39 23.40
C LEU A 22 -1.99 4.78 24.84
N SER A 23 -1.67 6.04 25.12
CA SER A 23 -1.13 6.48 26.43
C SER A 23 -2.06 6.21 27.61
N ALA A 24 -3.37 6.12 27.38
CA ALA A 24 -4.33 5.80 28.43
C ALA A 24 -4.22 4.35 28.92
N ALA A 25 -3.93 3.40 28.02
CA ALA A 25 -3.95 1.95 28.27
C ALA A 25 -2.57 1.29 28.26
N PHE A 26 -1.55 1.96 27.75
CA PHE A 26 -0.21 1.42 27.55
C PHE A 26 0.88 2.32 28.11
N THR A 27 2.03 1.71 28.44
CA THR A 27 3.31 2.41 28.56
C THR A 27 3.96 2.44 27.18
N VAL A 28 3.94 3.62 26.55
CA VAL A 28 4.40 3.79 25.16
C VAL A 28 5.90 4.08 25.14
N HIS A 29 6.66 3.25 24.42
CA HIS A 29 8.09 3.41 24.19
C HIS A 29 8.37 3.81 22.75
N ARG A 30 9.43 4.57 22.55
CA ARG A 30 9.99 4.91 21.24
C ARG A 30 11.48 4.63 21.26
N LEU A 31 12.01 4.17 20.14
CA LEU A 31 13.44 3.98 20.02
C LEU A 31 14.16 5.33 19.93
N PRO A 32 15.28 5.49 20.64
CA PRO A 32 16.13 6.67 20.50
C PRO A 32 16.81 6.72 19.13
N GLU A 33 17.18 7.90 18.69
CA GLU A 33 18.10 8.03 17.57
C GLU A 33 19.48 7.50 17.96
N GLY A 34 20.04 6.58 17.18
CA GLY A 34 21.36 6.00 17.39
C GLY A 34 21.31 4.58 17.92
N ASP A 35 21.41 4.36 19.24
CA ASP A 35 21.51 3.01 19.82
C ASP A 35 20.13 2.33 19.97
N THR A 36 19.57 1.89 18.87
CA THR A 36 18.30 1.15 18.81
C THR A 36 18.44 -0.26 19.37
N GLU A 37 19.61 -0.89 19.23
CA GLU A 37 19.84 -2.27 19.63
C GLU A 37 19.79 -2.42 21.16
N SER A 38 20.51 -1.58 21.90
CA SER A 38 20.48 -1.59 23.37
C SER A 38 19.11 -1.23 23.91
N ALA A 39 18.40 -0.29 23.28
CA ALA A 39 17.04 0.09 23.66
C ALA A 39 16.07 -1.08 23.49
N ILE A 40 16.13 -1.82 22.37
CA ILE A 40 15.31 -3.02 22.14
C ILE A 40 15.63 -4.09 23.18
N ALA A 41 16.93 -4.36 23.46
CA ALA A 41 17.33 -5.35 24.43
C ALA A 41 16.81 -5.03 25.85
N ALA A 42 16.81 -3.76 26.25
CA ALA A 42 16.29 -3.31 27.54
C ALA A 42 14.76 -3.46 27.66
N LEU A 43 14.03 -3.31 26.55
CA LEU A 43 12.57 -3.44 26.49
C LEU A 43 12.10 -4.90 26.31
N ALA A 44 12.92 -5.76 25.71
CA ALA A 44 12.56 -7.12 25.32
C ALA A 44 11.87 -7.97 26.40
N PRO A 45 12.30 -7.94 27.70
CA PRO A 45 11.67 -8.78 28.73
C PRO A 45 10.22 -8.42 29.06
N ARG A 46 9.76 -7.21 28.70
CA ARG A 46 8.44 -6.69 29.09
C ARG A 46 7.56 -6.28 27.92
N LEU A 47 8.14 -6.10 26.72
CA LEU A 47 7.41 -5.62 25.54
C LEU A 47 6.41 -6.67 25.07
N ARG A 48 5.12 -6.28 25.01
CA ARG A 48 4.02 -7.18 24.61
C ARG A 48 3.36 -6.78 23.31
N ALA A 49 3.53 -5.54 22.86
CA ALA A 49 2.87 -5.02 21.68
C ALA A 49 3.80 -4.13 20.86
N ILE A 50 3.60 -4.11 19.54
CA ILE A 50 4.20 -3.14 18.62
C ILE A 50 3.09 -2.40 17.88
N ALA A 51 3.15 -1.07 17.89
CA ALA A 51 2.38 -0.19 17.00
C ALA A 51 3.31 0.31 15.90
N VAL A 52 2.93 0.09 14.64
CA VAL A 52 3.71 0.58 13.48
C VAL A 52 2.91 1.68 12.80
N SER A 53 3.43 2.91 12.82
CA SER A 53 2.76 4.11 12.29
C SER A 53 3.17 4.48 10.86
N SER A 54 4.00 3.66 10.22
CA SER A 54 4.53 3.85 8.87
C SER A 54 4.60 2.52 8.14
N VAL A 55 4.57 2.55 6.81
CA VAL A 55 4.76 1.34 5.97
C VAL A 55 6.23 1.08 5.62
N THR A 56 7.14 1.94 6.10
CA THR A 56 8.59 1.82 5.85
C THR A 56 9.33 1.09 6.98
N ASP A 57 8.74 1.07 8.18
CA ASP A 57 9.36 0.44 9.35
C ASP A 57 9.12 -1.07 9.34
N ARG A 58 10.20 -1.83 9.27
CA ARG A 58 10.14 -3.29 9.15
C ARG A 58 10.02 -3.96 10.52
N VAL A 59 9.14 -4.95 10.60
CA VAL A 59 9.03 -5.88 11.73
C VAL A 59 9.20 -7.29 11.19
N ASP A 60 10.44 -7.69 11.06
CA ASP A 60 10.81 -9.01 10.53
C ASP A 60 10.92 -10.08 11.64
N ALA A 61 11.13 -11.32 11.23
CA ALA A 61 11.32 -12.45 12.12
C ALA A 61 12.46 -12.21 13.13
N GLY A 62 13.56 -11.55 12.70
CA GLY A 62 14.72 -11.27 13.55
C GLY A 62 14.38 -10.33 14.71
N LEU A 63 13.61 -9.27 14.45
CA LEU A 63 13.14 -8.36 15.51
C LEU A 63 12.16 -9.09 16.44
N MET A 64 11.16 -9.77 15.90
CA MET A 64 10.15 -10.44 16.70
C MET A 64 10.71 -11.58 17.57
N ALA A 65 11.69 -12.33 17.07
CA ALA A 65 12.36 -13.39 17.83
C ALA A 65 13.11 -12.88 19.09
N ARG A 66 13.51 -11.60 19.09
CA ARG A 66 14.17 -10.96 20.23
C ARG A 66 13.21 -10.47 21.32
N LEU A 67 11.90 -10.53 21.05
CA LEU A 67 10.84 -10.03 21.93
C LEU A 67 10.00 -11.20 22.47
N PRO A 68 10.47 -11.92 23.50
CA PRO A 68 9.88 -13.21 23.93
C PRO A 68 8.46 -13.08 24.47
N ARG A 69 8.02 -11.87 24.82
CA ARG A 69 6.66 -11.60 25.31
C ARG A 69 5.76 -10.93 24.28
N LEU A 70 6.23 -10.75 23.04
CA LEU A 70 5.43 -10.09 21.98
C LEU A 70 4.21 -10.93 21.63
N GLU A 71 3.03 -10.32 21.64
CA GLU A 71 1.74 -10.97 21.38
C GLU A 71 0.99 -10.35 20.20
N ILE A 72 1.24 -9.06 19.91
CA ILE A 72 0.54 -8.36 18.82
C ILE A 72 1.43 -7.31 18.14
N VAL A 73 1.28 -7.22 16.82
CA VAL A 73 1.81 -6.14 15.98
C VAL A 73 0.64 -5.50 15.25
N SER A 74 0.36 -4.22 15.51
CA SER A 74 -0.67 -3.47 14.79
C SER A 74 -0.03 -2.48 13.83
N THR A 75 -0.23 -2.68 12.51
CA THR A 75 0.43 -1.86 11.49
C THR A 75 -0.54 -0.99 10.72
N PHE A 76 -0.07 0.23 10.41
CA PHE A 76 -0.70 1.20 9.54
C PHE A 76 -0.60 0.77 8.08
N GLY A 77 -1.71 0.80 7.34
CA GLY A 77 -1.79 0.43 5.93
C GLY A 77 -2.57 -0.85 5.68
N VAL A 78 -3.01 -1.04 4.43
CA VAL A 78 -3.62 -2.30 3.98
C VAL A 78 -2.55 -3.33 3.65
N GLY A 79 -1.50 -2.91 2.94
CA GLY A 79 -0.34 -3.75 2.68
C GLY A 79 0.55 -3.83 3.92
N TYR A 80 0.94 -5.05 4.28
CA TYR A 80 1.77 -5.36 5.45
C TYR A 80 3.01 -6.18 5.06
N ASP A 81 3.48 -6.01 3.85
CA ASP A 81 4.68 -6.68 3.30
C ASP A 81 5.99 -6.30 4.01
N HIS A 82 5.97 -5.26 4.84
CA HIS A 82 7.04 -4.88 5.77
C HIS A 82 7.00 -5.65 7.11
N ILE A 83 5.95 -6.45 7.36
CA ILE A 83 5.81 -7.31 8.53
C ILE A 83 5.92 -8.77 8.12
N ASP A 84 6.73 -9.58 8.79
CA ASP A 84 6.74 -11.03 8.56
C ASP A 84 5.55 -11.70 9.26
N ALA A 85 4.37 -11.55 8.66
CA ALA A 85 3.13 -12.06 9.22
C ALA A 85 3.07 -13.59 9.26
N ALA A 86 3.77 -14.28 8.35
CA ALA A 86 3.84 -15.74 8.33
C ALA A 86 4.62 -16.26 9.54
N TRP A 87 5.79 -15.66 9.81
CA TRP A 87 6.57 -16.00 11.01
C TRP A 87 5.80 -15.66 12.29
N ALA A 88 5.18 -14.48 12.34
CA ALA A 88 4.35 -14.05 13.48
C ALA A 88 3.25 -15.08 13.78
N GLY A 89 2.52 -15.51 12.74
CA GLY A 89 1.48 -16.52 12.85
C GLY A 89 1.99 -17.85 13.39
N ALA A 90 3.14 -18.33 12.90
CA ALA A 90 3.75 -19.57 13.39
C ALA A 90 4.18 -19.49 14.87
N HIS A 91 4.38 -18.28 15.42
CA HIS A 91 4.81 -18.05 16.80
C HIS A 91 3.71 -17.52 17.72
N GLY A 92 2.46 -17.51 17.28
CA GLY A 92 1.31 -17.10 18.10
C GLY A 92 1.19 -15.57 18.29
N ILE A 93 1.88 -14.78 17.46
CA ILE A 93 1.80 -13.31 17.46
C ILE A 93 0.71 -12.88 16.47
N VAL A 94 -0.23 -12.05 16.91
CA VAL A 94 -1.27 -11.48 16.05
C VAL A 94 -0.70 -10.31 15.27
N VAL A 95 -0.96 -10.26 13.97
CA VAL A 95 -0.69 -9.08 13.13
C VAL A 95 -2.03 -8.51 12.69
N THR A 96 -2.20 -7.20 12.84
CA THR A 96 -3.37 -6.46 12.35
C THR A 96 -2.94 -5.37 11.39
N ASN A 97 -3.80 -5.05 10.43
CA ASN A 97 -3.60 -3.98 9.45
C ASN A 97 -4.81 -3.02 9.45
N THR A 98 -4.85 -2.04 8.55
CA THR A 98 -5.96 -1.06 8.50
C THR A 98 -6.76 -1.16 7.19
N PRO A 99 -7.48 -2.27 6.94
CA PRO A 99 -8.30 -2.44 5.75
C PRO A 99 -9.56 -1.57 5.82
N ASP A 100 -10.26 -1.47 4.70
CA ASP A 100 -11.56 -0.84 4.48
C ASP A 100 -11.56 0.69 4.61
N VAL A 101 -11.04 1.26 5.68
CA VAL A 101 -11.05 2.71 5.97
C VAL A 101 -10.41 3.58 4.88
N LEU A 102 -9.52 3.01 4.07
CA LEU A 102 -8.86 3.73 2.96
C LEU A 102 -9.36 3.32 1.56
N THR A 103 -10.26 2.35 1.47
CA THR A 103 -10.66 1.74 0.18
C THR A 103 -11.21 2.76 -0.81
N GLU A 104 -12.13 3.60 -0.36
CA GLU A 104 -12.77 4.59 -1.23
C GLU A 104 -11.79 5.72 -1.61
N GLU A 105 -11.00 6.20 -0.66
CA GLU A 105 -9.98 7.24 -0.90
C GLU A 105 -8.95 6.81 -1.95
N VAL A 106 -8.40 5.59 -1.82
CA VAL A 106 -7.44 5.05 -2.79
C VAL A 106 -8.09 4.87 -4.15
N ALA A 107 -9.36 4.46 -4.18
CA ALA A 107 -10.09 4.32 -5.45
C ALA A 107 -10.35 5.68 -6.12
N ASP A 108 -10.69 6.73 -5.35
CA ASP A 108 -10.84 8.10 -5.86
C ASP A 108 -9.51 8.61 -6.42
N THR A 109 -8.43 8.42 -5.66
CA THR A 109 -7.09 8.79 -6.10
C THR A 109 -6.69 8.07 -7.37
N ALA A 110 -6.98 6.76 -7.50
CA ALA A 110 -6.67 5.99 -8.70
C ALA A 110 -7.34 6.58 -9.96
N ILE A 111 -8.60 6.98 -9.86
CA ILE A 111 -9.30 7.66 -10.96
C ILE A 111 -8.68 9.02 -11.26
N GLY A 112 -8.34 9.79 -10.22
CA GLY A 112 -7.64 11.06 -10.37
C GLY A 112 -6.30 10.91 -11.11
N LEU A 113 -5.48 9.94 -10.72
CA LEU A 113 -4.19 9.65 -11.36
C LEU A 113 -4.35 9.16 -12.81
N LEU A 114 -5.34 8.32 -13.07
CA LEU A 114 -5.67 7.88 -14.42
C LEU A 114 -6.04 9.06 -15.33
N LEU A 115 -6.88 9.98 -14.84
CA LEU A 115 -7.26 11.19 -15.59
C LEU A 115 -6.07 12.14 -15.75
N CYS A 116 -5.28 12.37 -14.71
CA CYS A 116 -4.06 13.18 -14.76
C CYS A 116 -3.11 12.69 -15.86
N THR A 117 -2.97 11.37 -15.98
CA THR A 117 -2.06 10.73 -16.94
C THR A 117 -2.61 10.78 -18.34
N ALA A 118 -3.84 10.28 -18.55
CA ALA A 118 -4.45 10.22 -19.89
C ALA A 118 -4.70 11.61 -20.51
N ARG A 119 -4.93 12.63 -19.69
CA ARG A 119 -5.23 14.00 -20.13
C ARG A 119 -4.07 14.98 -19.91
N GLU A 120 -2.93 14.49 -19.45
CA GLU A 120 -1.70 15.27 -19.25
C GLU A 120 -1.90 16.50 -18.34
N PHE A 121 -2.77 16.40 -17.30
CA PHE A 121 -3.15 17.57 -16.49
C PHE A 121 -1.95 18.21 -15.79
N VAL A 122 -1.01 17.42 -15.28
CA VAL A 122 0.19 17.91 -14.60
C VAL A 122 1.09 18.69 -15.57
N ALA A 123 1.28 18.18 -16.78
CA ALA A 123 2.09 18.84 -17.81
C ALA A 123 1.41 20.11 -18.33
N ALA A 124 0.08 20.08 -18.54
CA ALA A 124 -0.69 21.24 -18.97
C ALA A 124 -0.68 22.36 -17.91
N GLU A 125 -0.77 22.03 -16.64
CA GLU A 125 -0.68 22.98 -15.53
C GLU A 125 0.70 23.65 -15.48
N ARG A 126 1.78 22.85 -15.58
CA ARG A 126 3.17 23.37 -15.66
C ARG A 126 3.37 24.30 -16.86
N PHE A 127 2.81 23.93 -18.03
CA PHE A 127 2.86 24.73 -19.26
C PHE A 127 2.20 26.12 -19.06
N LEU A 128 1.04 26.15 -18.40
CA LEU A 128 0.33 27.38 -18.08
C LEU A 128 1.14 28.28 -17.12
N ARG A 129 1.64 27.72 -16.01
CA ARG A 129 2.44 28.48 -15.03
C ARG A 129 3.75 29.02 -15.61
N ALA A 130 4.34 28.28 -16.56
CA ALA A 130 5.54 28.73 -17.28
C ALA A 130 5.24 29.87 -18.30
N GLY A 131 4.00 30.36 -18.38
CA GLY A 131 3.59 31.44 -19.28
C GLY A 131 3.50 31.08 -20.77
N LYS A 132 3.78 29.84 -21.13
CA LYS A 132 3.87 29.33 -22.52
C LYS A 132 2.55 29.44 -23.29
N TRP A 133 1.41 29.52 -22.61
CA TRP A 133 0.12 29.68 -23.25
C TRP A 133 -0.08 31.03 -23.96
N ARG A 134 0.73 32.02 -23.59
CA ARG A 134 0.75 33.31 -24.32
C ARG A 134 1.39 33.23 -25.71
N GLU A 135 2.21 32.20 -25.91
CA GLU A 135 2.96 32.00 -27.13
C GLU A 135 2.26 31.01 -28.09
N ARG A 136 1.66 29.95 -27.52
CA ARG A 136 1.00 28.88 -28.26
C ARG A 136 0.00 28.12 -27.41
N GLY A 137 -0.96 27.44 -28.08
CA GLY A 137 -1.87 26.51 -27.42
C GLY A 137 -1.14 25.28 -26.83
N TYR A 138 -1.71 24.67 -25.78
CA TYR A 138 -1.23 23.38 -25.32
C TYR A 138 -1.49 22.31 -26.37
N PRO A 139 -0.58 21.38 -26.64
CA PRO A 139 -0.79 20.29 -27.59
C PRO A 139 -1.98 19.42 -27.17
N LEU A 140 -2.63 18.78 -28.15
CA LEU A 140 -3.68 17.81 -27.85
C LEU A 140 -3.09 16.61 -27.11
N SER A 141 -3.74 16.15 -26.04
CA SER A 141 -3.34 14.95 -25.31
C SER A 141 -3.41 13.72 -26.22
N LYS A 142 -2.41 12.86 -26.14
CA LYS A 142 -2.30 11.65 -26.97
C LYS A 142 -3.30 10.58 -26.59
N ALA A 143 -3.83 10.64 -25.37
CA ALA A 143 -4.77 9.65 -24.85
C ALA A 143 -6.07 10.29 -24.34
N THR A 144 -7.10 9.47 -24.31
CA THR A 144 -8.41 9.75 -23.71
C THR A 144 -8.94 8.45 -23.10
N LEU A 145 -9.92 8.51 -22.21
CA LEU A 145 -10.63 7.31 -21.75
C LEU A 145 -11.76 6.86 -22.69
N ARG A 146 -12.05 7.65 -23.75
CA ARG A 146 -13.03 7.24 -24.76
C ARG A 146 -12.45 6.13 -25.61
N ASN A 147 -13.23 5.07 -25.82
CA ASN A 147 -12.83 3.89 -26.60
C ASN A 147 -11.57 3.17 -26.05
N ARG A 148 -11.31 3.30 -24.76
CA ARG A 148 -10.23 2.59 -24.07
C ARG A 148 -10.77 1.65 -23.02
N THR A 149 -10.13 0.49 -22.89
CA THR A 149 -10.42 -0.52 -21.86
C THR A 149 -9.39 -0.44 -20.77
N VAL A 150 -9.82 -0.46 -19.51
CA VAL A 150 -8.94 -0.53 -18.33
C VAL A 150 -8.86 -1.97 -17.82
N GLY A 151 -7.66 -2.52 -17.78
CA GLY A 151 -7.33 -3.78 -17.13
C GLY A 151 -6.88 -3.55 -15.70
N LEU A 152 -7.64 -4.03 -14.72
CA LEU A 152 -7.26 -3.99 -13.32
C LEU A 152 -6.41 -5.21 -12.98
N VAL A 153 -5.17 -4.99 -12.56
CA VAL A 153 -4.33 -6.05 -11.98
C VAL A 153 -4.61 -6.09 -10.49
N GLY A 154 -5.54 -6.98 -10.10
CA GLY A 154 -6.09 -7.09 -8.76
C GLY A 154 -7.57 -6.69 -8.69
N MET A 155 -8.43 -7.61 -8.19
CA MET A 155 -9.87 -7.41 -8.00
C MET A 155 -10.27 -7.61 -6.54
N GLY A 156 -9.45 -7.05 -5.62
CA GLY A 156 -9.76 -6.97 -4.20
C GLY A 156 -10.74 -5.81 -3.88
N ARG A 157 -10.84 -5.43 -2.60
CA ARG A 157 -11.73 -4.33 -2.16
C ARG A 157 -11.50 -3.05 -2.96
N ILE A 158 -10.25 -2.59 -3.07
CA ILE A 158 -9.90 -1.36 -3.80
C ILE A 158 -10.15 -1.53 -5.30
N GLY A 159 -9.75 -2.67 -5.90
CA GLY A 159 -9.99 -2.94 -7.32
C GLY A 159 -11.48 -2.88 -7.69
N LYS A 160 -12.36 -3.45 -6.86
CA LYS A 160 -13.81 -3.36 -7.02
C LYS A 160 -14.33 -1.93 -6.89
N ALA A 161 -13.79 -1.15 -5.96
CA ALA A 161 -14.17 0.26 -5.79
C ALA A 161 -13.74 1.11 -6.99
N ILE A 162 -12.56 0.84 -7.58
CA ILE A 162 -12.09 1.46 -8.82
C ILE A 162 -13.01 1.07 -9.99
N ALA A 163 -13.32 -0.22 -10.12
CA ALA A 163 -14.19 -0.72 -11.20
C ALA A 163 -15.56 -0.03 -11.22
N ARG A 164 -16.20 0.11 -10.04
CA ARG A 164 -17.49 0.83 -9.93
C ARG A 164 -17.41 2.29 -10.43
N ARG A 165 -16.29 2.98 -10.19
CA ARG A 165 -16.07 4.36 -10.65
C ARG A 165 -15.89 4.41 -12.17
N LEU A 166 -15.14 3.47 -12.71
CA LEU A 166 -14.95 3.35 -14.16
C LEU A 166 -16.27 3.03 -14.88
N ASP A 167 -17.12 2.19 -14.32
CA ASP A 167 -18.47 1.92 -14.84
C ASP A 167 -19.31 3.19 -14.89
N ALA A 168 -19.32 4.01 -13.82
CA ALA A 168 -20.02 5.29 -13.79
C ALA A 168 -19.49 6.28 -14.84
N MET A 169 -18.25 6.12 -15.28
CA MET A 169 -17.63 6.90 -16.36
C MET A 169 -17.83 6.27 -17.74
N ALA A 170 -18.57 5.15 -17.84
CA ALA A 170 -18.75 4.35 -19.05
C ALA A 170 -17.41 3.91 -19.69
N VAL A 171 -16.44 3.53 -18.86
CA VAL A 171 -15.14 2.98 -19.26
C VAL A 171 -15.16 1.47 -19.09
N PRO A 172 -14.98 0.67 -20.16
CA PRO A 172 -14.93 -0.78 -20.07
C PRO A 172 -13.82 -1.27 -19.12
N VAL A 173 -14.16 -2.25 -18.27
CA VAL A 173 -13.25 -2.84 -17.27
C VAL A 173 -13.12 -4.34 -17.50
N VAL A 174 -11.89 -4.80 -17.47
CA VAL A 174 -11.53 -6.22 -17.35
C VAL A 174 -10.52 -6.37 -16.22
N TYR A 175 -10.25 -7.60 -15.75
CA TYR A 175 -9.29 -7.76 -14.67
C TYR A 175 -8.47 -9.06 -14.78
N HIS A 176 -7.30 -9.00 -14.16
CA HIS A 176 -6.47 -10.16 -13.83
C HIS A 176 -6.40 -10.34 -12.31
N ALA A 177 -6.58 -11.55 -11.86
CA ALA A 177 -6.36 -12.01 -10.49
C ALA A 177 -6.03 -13.50 -10.51
N ARG A 178 -5.38 -14.02 -9.46
CA ARG A 178 -5.06 -15.45 -9.32
C ARG A 178 -6.30 -16.37 -9.44
N ARG A 179 -7.44 -15.89 -9.01
CA ARG A 179 -8.74 -16.57 -9.11
C ARG A 179 -9.79 -15.57 -9.54
N ALA A 180 -10.77 -16.05 -10.29
CA ALA A 180 -11.93 -15.23 -10.63
C ALA A 180 -12.68 -14.83 -9.36
N ALA A 181 -13.09 -13.56 -9.29
CA ALA A 181 -13.93 -13.05 -8.21
C ALA A 181 -15.38 -13.38 -8.52
N ALA A 182 -16.05 -14.12 -7.63
CA ALA A 182 -17.39 -14.62 -7.85
C ALA A 182 -18.48 -13.53 -7.78
N ASP A 183 -18.16 -12.39 -7.17
CA ASP A 183 -19.10 -11.30 -6.87
C ASP A 183 -18.97 -10.08 -7.82
N VAL A 184 -18.34 -10.27 -8.99
CA VAL A 184 -18.24 -9.24 -10.03
C VAL A 184 -18.55 -9.82 -11.41
N ALA A 185 -19.14 -8.98 -12.30
CA ALA A 185 -19.48 -9.38 -13.65
C ALA A 185 -18.40 -9.05 -14.70
N TYR A 186 -17.27 -8.46 -14.29
CA TYR A 186 -16.21 -8.09 -15.22
C TYR A 186 -15.50 -9.33 -15.78
N ARG A 187 -15.02 -9.23 -17.03
CA ARG A 187 -14.26 -10.32 -17.66
C ARG A 187 -12.96 -10.56 -16.93
N HIS A 188 -12.78 -11.79 -16.46
CA HIS A 188 -11.53 -12.27 -15.85
C HIS A 188 -10.57 -12.78 -16.93
N TYR A 189 -9.30 -12.38 -16.82
CA TYR A 189 -8.19 -12.91 -17.60
C TYR A 189 -7.27 -13.72 -16.69
N PRO A 190 -7.17 -15.06 -16.87
CA PRO A 190 -6.22 -15.88 -16.12
C PRO A 190 -4.76 -15.51 -16.42
N GLY A 191 -4.46 -15.11 -17.65
CA GLY A 191 -3.13 -14.70 -18.11
C GLY A 191 -2.98 -13.17 -18.12
N LEU A 192 -1.96 -12.65 -17.40
CA LEU A 192 -1.70 -11.21 -17.34
C LEU A 192 -1.24 -10.64 -18.69
N ILE A 193 -0.37 -11.36 -19.42
CA ILE A 193 0.12 -10.95 -20.75
C ILE A 193 -1.04 -10.92 -21.75
N GLU A 194 -1.97 -11.89 -21.68
CA GLU A 194 -3.15 -11.90 -22.52
C GLU A 194 -4.03 -10.70 -22.24
N MET A 195 -4.25 -10.35 -20.97
CA MET A 195 -4.99 -9.15 -20.60
C MET A 195 -4.27 -7.90 -21.11
N ALA A 196 -2.95 -7.81 -20.92
CA ALA A 196 -2.18 -6.63 -21.34
C ALA A 196 -2.33 -6.33 -22.84
N ARG A 197 -2.40 -7.38 -23.70
CA ARG A 197 -2.66 -7.22 -25.14
C ARG A 197 -4.07 -6.74 -25.47
N ALA A 198 -5.01 -6.94 -24.57
CA ALA A 198 -6.44 -6.68 -24.80
C ALA A 198 -6.92 -5.34 -24.22
N VAL A 199 -6.03 -4.59 -23.55
CA VAL A 199 -6.39 -3.34 -22.87
C VAL A 199 -5.50 -2.19 -23.28
N ASP A 200 -5.96 -0.97 -22.99
CA ASP A 200 -5.20 0.26 -23.26
C ASP A 200 -4.54 0.83 -22.00
N VAL A 201 -5.03 0.41 -20.84
CA VAL A 201 -4.53 0.86 -19.53
C VAL A 201 -4.38 -0.36 -18.62
N LEU A 202 -3.23 -0.52 -18.00
CA LEU A 202 -3.04 -1.42 -16.85
C LEU A 202 -3.01 -0.59 -15.57
N LEU A 203 -3.98 -0.80 -14.69
CA LEU A 203 -4.01 -0.21 -13.36
C LEU A 203 -3.72 -1.30 -12.32
N VAL A 204 -2.59 -1.15 -11.63
CA VAL A 204 -2.03 -2.17 -10.72
C VAL A 204 -2.42 -1.84 -9.29
N ILE A 205 -3.12 -2.79 -8.63
CA ILE A 205 -3.65 -2.66 -7.26
C ILE A 205 -3.63 -4.00 -6.52
N VAL A 206 -2.55 -4.76 -6.65
CA VAL A 206 -2.29 -6.01 -5.92
C VAL A 206 -1.48 -5.76 -4.65
N PRO A 207 -1.54 -6.65 -3.64
CA PRO A 207 -0.60 -6.60 -2.52
C PRO A 207 0.86 -6.74 -2.99
N GLY A 208 1.80 -6.13 -2.26
CA GLY A 208 3.22 -6.44 -2.38
C GLY A 208 3.56 -7.82 -1.83
N GLY A 209 4.78 -8.28 -2.10
CA GLY A 209 5.30 -9.54 -1.59
C GLY A 209 5.97 -10.39 -2.67
N ALA A 210 6.45 -11.57 -2.28
CA ALA A 210 7.23 -12.44 -3.18
C ALA A 210 6.45 -12.87 -4.43
N GLU A 211 5.14 -13.15 -4.29
CA GLU A 211 4.30 -13.63 -5.40
C GLU A 211 4.00 -12.55 -6.45
N THR A 212 4.16 -11.28 -6.12
CA THR A 212 3.86 -10.15 -7.01
C THR A 212 5.09 -9.33 -7.36
N ARG A 213 6.28 -9.74 -6.91
CA ARG A 213 7.54 -9.09 -7.25
C ARG A 213 7.77 -9.13 -8.76
N ASN A 214 8.03 -7.96 -9.37
CA ASN A 214 8.25 -7.78 -10.80
C ASN A 214 7.15 -8.40 -11.69
N LEU A 215 5.92 -8.47 -11.16
CA LEU A 215 4.76 -8.99 -11.89
C LEU A 215 4.53 -8.24 -13.21
N ILE A 216 4.76 -6.92 -13.20
CA ILE A 216 4.74 -6.07 -14.39
C ILE A 216 6.19 -5.95 -14.89
N GLY A 217 6.61 -6.94 -15.66
CA GLY A 217 7.92 -6.98 -16.27
C GLY A 217 7.90 -6.62 -17.76
N ARG A 218 9.04 -6.79 -18.41
CA ARG A 218 9.26 -6.46 -19.83
C ARG A 218 8.19 -7.01 -20.77
N ASP A 219 7.81 -8.30 -20.60
CA ASP A 219 6.85 -8.96 -21.49
C ASP A 219 5.44 -8.37 -21.35
N VAL A 220 5.04 -7.98 -20.13
CA VAL A 220 3.74 -7.35 -19.87
C VAL A 220 3.72 -5.94 -20.48
N LEU A 221 4.81 -5.18 -20.32
CA LEU A 221 4.95 -3.83 -20.91
C LEU A 221 4.94 -3.89 -22.44
N ALA A 222 5.67 -4.83 -23.03
CA ALA A 222 5.65 -5.05 -24.48
C ALA A 222 4.28 -5.47 -24.99
N ALA A 223 3.55 -6.28 -24.23
CA ALA A 223 2.20 -6.73 -24.58
C ALA A 223 1.18 -5.58 -24.50
N LEU A 224 1.35 -4.62 -23.57
CA LEU A 224 0.51 -3.42 -23.45
C LEU A 224 0.66 -2.49 -24.64
N GLY A 225 1.85 -2.41 -25.23
CA GLY A 225 2.12 -1.75 -26.50
C GLY A 225 2.23 -0.21 -26.45
N PRO A 226 2.51 0.43 -27.63
CA PRO A 226 2.96 1.83 -27.69
C PRO A 226 1.90 2.87 -27.36
N ASP A 227 0.64 2.51 -27.33
CA ASP A 227 -0.47 3.39 -26.90
C ASP A 227 -0.89 3.10 -25.45
N GLY A 228 -0.23 2.16 -24.79
CA GLY A 228 -0.55 1.68 -23.47
C GLY A 228 -0.16 2.63 -22.34
N ILE A 229 -0.97 2.64 -21.29
CA ILE A 229 -0.75 3.42 -20.08
C ILE A 229 -0.61 2.48 -18.88
N LEU A 230 0.46 2.63 -18.09
CA LEU A 230 0.62 1.92 -16.81
C LEU A 230 0.30 2.87 -15.65
N ILE A 231 -0.54 2.43 -14.71
CA ILE A 231 -0.78 3.11 -13.44
C ILE A 231 -0.39 2.16 -12.30
N ASN A 232 0.60 2.53 -11.49
CA ASN A 232 0.98 1.71 -10.32
C ASN A 232 0.58 2.40 -9.01
N MET A 233 -0.39 1.80 -8.32
CA MET A 233 -0.86 2.18 -6.98
C MET A 233 -0.77 1.03 -5.98
N ALA A 234 0.02 0.03 -6.30
CA ALA A 234 0.23 -1.17 -5.49
C ALA A 234 1.44 -1.01 -4.56
N ARG A 235 2.60 -1.49 -5.02
CA ARG A 235 3.94 -1.31 -4.45
C ARG A 235 4.93 -1.13 -5.59
N GLY A 236 6.03 -0.41 -5.35
CA GLY A 236 7.09 -0.28 -6.35
C GLY A 236 7.67 -1.62 -6.77
N SER A 237 7.82 -2.55 -5.83
CA SER A 237 8.32 -3.91 -6.10
C SER A 237 7.47 -4.76 -7.03
N VAL A 238 6.22 -4.36 -7.31
CA VAL A 238 5.33 -5.09 -8.24
C VAL A 238 5.70 -4.83 -9.70
N VAL A 239 6.32 -3.70 -9.99
CA VAL A 239 6.81 -3.33 -11.31
C VAL A 239 8.32 -3.56 -11.35
N ASP A 240 8.82 -4.15 -12.41
CA ASP A 240 10.25 -4.16 -12.75
C ASP A 240 10.63 -2.72 -13.20
N GLU A 241 11.10 -1.92 -12.24
CA GLU A 241 11.35 -0.49 -12.43
C GLU A 241 12.41 -0.21 -13.52
N PRO A 242 13.54 -0.94 -13.60
CA PRO A 242 14.45 -0.85 -14.74
C PRO A 242 13.77 -1.15 -16.09
N ALA A 243 12.98 -2.22 -16.18
CA ALA A 243 12.27 -2.55 -17.42
C ALA A 243 11.22 -1.48 -17.80
N LEU A 244 10.58 -0.88 -16.82
CA LEU A 244 9.64 0.25 -17.05
C LEU A 244 10.38 1.48 -17.59
N ILE A 245 11.54 1.83 -17.03
CA ILE A 245 12.35 2.96 -17.48
C ILE A 245 12.73 2.77 -18.95
N GLU A 246 13.26 1.59 -19.32
CA GLU A 246 13.57 1.25 -20.71
C GLU A 246 12.32 1.35 -21.61
N ALA A 247 11.19 0.77 -21.19
CA ALA A 247 9.94 0.78 -21.98
C ALA A 247 9.41 2.21 -22.23
N LEU A 248 9.63 3.13 -21.29
CA LEU A 248 9.26 4.54 -21.43
C LEU A 248 10.24 5.31 -22.36
N GLN A 249 11.53 5.02 -22.26
CA GLN A 249 12.58 5.63 -23.12
C GLN A 249 12.42 5.19 -24.57
N ASP A 250 12.19 3.90 -24.79
CA ASP A 250 12.05 3.29 -26.12
C ASP A 250 10.64 3.45 -26.70
N LYS A 251 9.71 4.06 -25.92
CA LYS A 251 8.29 4.23 -26.29
C LYS A 251 7.57 2.89 -26.56
N THR A 252 7.99 1.85 -25.89
CA THR A 252 7.28 0.55 -25.87
C THR A 252 5.88 0.70 -25.28
N ILE A 253 5.71 1.64 -24.33
CA ILE A 253 4.43 2.12 -23.84
C ILE A 253 4.34 3.64 -23.97
N LEU A 254 3.12 4.18 -23.97
CA LEU A 254 2.88 5.61 -24.11
C LEU A 254 3.38 6.43 -22.92
N THR A 255 3.00 6.01 -21.72
CA THR A 255 3.31 6.73 -20.48
C THR A 255 3.00 5.85 -19.26
N ALA A 256 3.43 6.34 -18.08
CA ALA A 256 3.08 5.74 -16.79
C ALA A 256 2.70 6.80 -15.75
N CYS A 257 1.95 6.37 -14.75
CA CYS A 257 1.77 7.07 -13.48
C CYS A 257 2.20 6.16 -12.33
N LEU A 258 3.09 6.66 -11.49
CA LEU A 258 3.61 5.93 -10.35
C LEU A 258 3.29 6.70 -9.06
N ASP A 259 2.52 6.08 -8.18
CA ASP A 259 2.32 6.56 -6.80
C ASP A 259 3.31 5.91 -5.82
N VAL A 260 3.99 4.85 -6.27
CA VAL A 260 4.90 4.02 -5.47
C VAL A 260 6.15 3.66 -6.26
N PHE A 261 7.29 3.50 -5.55
CA PHE A 261 8.61 3.25 -6.14
C PHE A 261 9.32 2.07 -5.46
N ALA A 262 10.29 1.47 -6.15
CA ALA A 262 11.00 0.30 -5.64
C ALA A 262 11.78 0.58 -4.34
N HIS A 263 12.28 1.79 -4.18
CA HIS A 263 13.14 2.22 -3.06
C HIS A 263 12.70 3.55 -2.43
N GLU A 264 11.41 3.66 -2.06
CA GLU A 264 10.89 4.86 -1.42
C GLU A 264 11.71 5.30 -0.20
N PRO A 265 12.01 6.61 -0.05
CA PRO A 265 11.56 7.74 -0.86
C PRO A 265 12.47 8.08 -2.06
N GLN A 266 13.45 7.25 -2.39
CA GLN A 266 14.34 7.46 -3.53
C GLN A 266 13.60 7.14 -4.84
N VAL A 267 13.61 8.10 -5.78
CA VAL A 267 13.04 7.96 -7.12
C VAL A 267 14.19 8.02 -8.14
N PRO A 268 14.24 7.07 -9.10
CA PRO A 268 15.27 7.11 -10.16
C PRO A 268 15.32 8.45 -10.90
N ALA A 269 16.54 8.95 -11.14
CA ALA A 269 16.74 10.22 -11.83
C ALA A 269 16.18 10.20 -13.26
N GLU A 270 16.21 9.04 -13.91
CA GLU A 270 15.64 8.80 -15.22
C GLU A 270 14.13 9.08 -15.23
N LEU A 271 13.38 8.59 -14.25
CA LEU A 271 11.95 8.85 -14.14
C LEU A 271 11.66 10.33 -13.87
N LEU A 272 12.46 10.96 -12.99
CA LEU A 272 12.32 12.39 -12.67
C LEU A 272 12.58 13.29 -13.90
N ALA A 273 13.39 12.84 -14.85
CA ALA A 273 13.70 13.56 -16.08
C ALA A 273 12.63 13.40 -17.18
N MET A 274 11.69 12.50 -17.04
CA MET A 274 10.65 12.22 -18.05
C MET A 274 9.42 13.09 -17.86
N ASP A 275 9.29 14.18 -18.61
CA ASP A 275 8.14 15.11 -18.53
C ASP A 275 6.78 14.46 -18.84
N HIS A 276 6.78 13.36 -19.59
CA HIS A 276 5.56 12.64 -19.97
C HIS A 276 5.10 11.61 -18.92
N VAL A 277 5.90 11.34 -17.89
CA VAL A 277 5.58 10.43 -16.79
C VAL A 277 5.01 11.22 -15.61
N VAL A 278 3.98 10.67 -14.97
CA VAL A 278 3.34 11.30 -13.80
C VAL A 278 3.82 10.58 -12.54
N LEU A 279 4.37 11.33 -11.60
CA LEU A 279 4.97 10.79 -10.38
C LEU A 279 4.35 11.44 -9.15
N PHE A 280 3.97 10.62 -8.16
CA PHE A 280 3.40 11.07 -6.90
C PHE A 280 4.07 10.36 -5.69
N PRO A 281 4.12 11.02 -4.52
CA PRO A 281 4.87 10.54 -3.38
C PRO A 281 4.01 9.67 -2.44
N HIS A 282 3.50 8.53 -2.92
CA HIS A 282 2.70 7.56 -2.18
C HIS A 282 1.50 8.22 -1.48
N LEU A 283 0.69 8.92 -2.27
CA LEU A 283 -0.43 9.74 -1.77
C LEU A 283 -1.79 9.04 -1.80
N GLY A 284 -1.88 7.79 -2.28
CA GLY A 284 -3.15 7.08 -2.49
C GLY A 284 -4.17 7.17 -1.34
N SER A 285 -3.71 7.19 -0.08
CA SER A 285 -4.57 7.37 1.10
C SER A 285 -4.27 8.67 1.88
N ALA A 286 -3.57 9.63 1.28
CA ALA A 286 -2.95 10.74 2.01
C ALA A 286 -3.88 11.93 2.27
N SER A 287 -5.13 11.71 2.66
CA SER A 287 -5.97 12.74 3.25
C SER A 287 -5.90 12.70 4.78
N ILE A 288 -6.10 13.85 5.42
CA ILE A 288 -6.17 13.93 6.89
C ILE A 288 -7.27 13.02 7.42
N TYR A 289 -8.43 13.02 6.77
CA TYR A 289 -9.57 12.19 7.16
C TYR A 289 -9.20 10.71 7.15
N THR A 290 -8.75 10.18 6.03
CA THR A 290 -8.45 8.75 5.87
C THR A 290 -7.28 8.32 6.75
N ARG A 291 -6.21 9.12 6.82
CA ARG A 291 -5.05 8.82 7.67
C ARG A 291 -5.41 8.83 9.16
N THR A 292 -6.30 9.70 9.59
CA THR A 292 -6.82 9.70 10.97
C THR A 292 -7.59 8.41 11.27
N GLN A 293 -8.44 7.93 10.34
CA GLN A 293 -9.17 6.67 10.52
C GLN A 293 -8.22 5.46 10.56
N MET A 294 -7.18 5.46 9.72
CA MET A 294 -6.16 4.41 9.75
C MET A 294 -5.41 4.40 11.09
N ASP A 295 -4.97 5.56 11.57
CA ASP A 295 -4.28 5.70 12.85
C ASP A 295 -5.17 5.24 14.01
N GLN A 296 -6.46 5.61 14.00
CA GLN A 296 -7.43 5.18 15.00
C GLN A 296 -7.60 3.66 14.98
N LEU A 297 -7.65 3.03 13.82
CA LEU A 297 -7.80 1.58 13.71
C LEU A 297 -6.57 0.81 14.24
N VAL A 298 -5.35 1.38 14.10
CA VAL A 298 -4.16 0.85 14.77
C VAL A 298 -4.35 0.84 16.28
N VAL A 299 -4.85 1.94 16.85
CA VAL A 299 -5.13 2.08 18.29
C VAL A 299 -6.22 1.11 18.72
N ASP A 300 -7.34 1.04 18.00
CA ASP A 300 -8.50 0.21 18.36
C ASP A 300 -8.16 -1.28 18.38
N ASN A 301 -7.29 -1.76 17.47
CA ASN A 301 -6.80 -3.12 17.48
C ASN A 301 -6.01 -3.43 18.77
N LEU A 302 -5.13 -2.54 19.19
CA LEU A 302 -4.33 -2.69 20.40
C LEU A 302 -5.18 -2.59 21.67
N LEU A 303 -6.15 -1.67 21.69
CA LEU A 303 -7.09 -1.54 22.82
C LEU A 303 -7.98 -2.77 22.96
N ALA A 304 -8.47 -3.32 21.84
CA ALA A 304 -9.25 -4.57 21.85
C ALA A 304 -8.42 -5.72 22.44
N TRP A 305 -7.18 -5.87 21.97
CA TRP A 305 -6.26 -6.89 22.51
C TRP A 305 -5.98 -6.69 24.01
N ALA A 306 -5.68 -5.47 24.46
CA ALA A 306 -5.40 -5.18 25.86
C ALA A 306 -6.61 -5.45 26.76
N ALA A 307 -7.82 -5.28 26.25
CA ALA A 307 -9.08 -5.60 26.93
C ALA A 307 -9.43 -7.10 26.90
N GLY A 308 -8.56 -7.97 26.41
CA GLY A 308 -8.82 -9.41 26.28
C GLY A 308 -9.83 -9.78 25.18
N LYS A 309 -10.11 -8.84 24.26
CA LYS A 309 -11.03 -9.04 23.13
C LYS A 309 -10.25 -9.41 21.87
N PRO A 310 -10.85 -10.11 20.92
CA PRO A 310 -10.23 -10.31 19.61
C PRO A 310 -9.91 -8.98 18.94
N PRO A 311 -8.69 -8.82 18.37
CA PRO A 311 -8.38 -7.67 17.52
C PRO A 311 -9.33 -7.55 16.34
N LEU A 312 -9.60 -6.32 15.89
CA LEU A 312 -10.66 -6.02 14.92
C LEU A 312 -10.32 -6.50 13.49
N THR A 313 -9.04 -6.39 13.11
CA THR A 313 -8.61 -6.61 11.73
C THR A 313 -7.36 -7.49 11.63
N PRO A 314 -7.39 -8.74 12.17
CA PRO A 314 -6.25 -9.64 12.05
C PRO A 314 -6.05 -10.05 10.59
N VAL A 315 -4.78 -10.07 10.15
CA VAL A 315 -4.42 -10.54 8.82
C VAL A 315 -4.63 -12.05 8.68
N PRO A 316 -4.83 -12.58 7.45
CA PRO A 316 -5.16 -13.99 7.23
C PRO A 316 -4.23 -14.98 7.93
N GLU A 317 -2.93 -14.72 7.94
CA GLU A 317 -1.88 -15.59 8.50
C GLU A 317 -1.99 -15.74 10.03
N THR A 318 -2.67 -14.80 10.68
CA THR A 318 -2.77 -14.77 12.15
C THR A 318 -4.22 -14.85 12.65
N ARG A 319 -5.20 -15.11 11.76
CA ARG A 319 -6.61 -15.30 12.15
C ARG A 319 -6.78 -16.51 13.06
N GLY A 320 -7.53 -16.32 14.13
CA GLY A 320 -7.78 -17.37 15.13
C GLY A 320 -6.72 -17.43 16.23
N GLN A 321 -5.71 -16.58 16.19
CA GLN A 321 -4.74 -16.40 17.25
C GLN A 321 -5.19 -15.23 18.14
N GLY A 322 -4.97 -15.34 19.48
CA GLY A 322 -5.11 -14.22 20.40
C GLY A 322 -6.55 -13.83 20.75
N SER A 323 -7.31 -14.72 21.35
CA SER A 323 -8.39 -14.32 22.25
C SER A 323 -7.81 -14.03 23.62
N GLY A 324 -7.41 -12.78 23.85
CA GLY A 324 -7.05 -12.28 25.19
C GLY A 324 -5.63 -12.58 25.65
N VAL A 325 -5.16 -11.71 26.55
CA VAL A 325 -3.92 -11.84 27.31
C VAL A 325 -3.81 -13.26 27.86
N ARG A 326 -2.96 -14.10 27.28
CA ARG A 326 -2.59 -15.39 27.89
C ARG A 326 -1.77 -15.08 29.11
N ASP A 327 -2.32 -15.31 30.28
CA ASP A 327 -1.56 -15.40 31.52
C ASP A 327 -0.66 -16.65 31.39
N ARG A 328 0.52 -16.46 30.83
CA ARG A 328 1.57 -17.48 30.90
C ARG A 328 2.15 -17.39 32.31
N GLY A 329 1.31 -17.88 33.25
CA GLY A 329 1.72 -18.11 34.62
C GLY A 329 3.02 -18.92 34.63
N GLY A 330 3.98 -18.46 35.42
CA GLY A 330 5.32 -18.99 35.51
C GLY A 330 5.33 -20.50 35.58
N ALA A 331 6.15 -21.09 34.75
CA ALA A 331 6.70 -22.40 35.00
C ALA A 331 7.81 -22.21 36.06
N SER A 332 7.52 -22.77 37.23
CA SER A 332 8.43 -22.95 38.34
C SER A 332 9.69 -23.71 37.94
#